data_06779e5d72bf66c65dd63a65f7f019ea
#
_entry.id   06779e5d72bf66c65dd63a65f7f019ea
#
_cell.length_a   1.000
_cell.length_b   1.000
_cell.length_c   1.000
_cell.angle_alpha   90.00
_cell.angle_beta   90.00
_cell.angle_gamma   90.00
#
_symmetry.space_group_name_H-M   'P 1'
#
loop_
_entity.id
_entity.type
_entity.pdbx_description
1 polymer ?
#
loop_
_entity_poly.entity_id
_entity_poly.type
_entity_poly.pdbx_seq_one_letter_code
_entity_poly.pdbx_strand_id
1 'polypeptide(L)'
;MGCLVQRYFFTALVHVEVCILAVMAFDRYMAVCNPLLYGSKMSRTVCARLISVTYICGFSVSLICTLWTYGLYFCGNFEINHFYCADSPLIKIACGGVHSKECTMIVIAGINFTYSFSVVLISYTLIIAAVLHMRSADGRRKAFSTCGSHLTAVTMFYGALLFMYLRRPTEESVEQGKMVAVF
;
A
#
# COMPACT_ATOMS: atom_id res chain seq x y z
N MET A 1 10.21 12.78 19.88
CA MET A 1 8.75 12.89 19.66
C MET A 1 8.41 13.06 18.18
N GLY A 2 9.02 14.00 17.45
CA GLY A 2 8.69 14.24 16.03
C GLY A 2 8.84 13.02 15.12
N CYS A 3 9.85 12.20 15.32
CA CYS A 3 10.10 10.99 14.52
C CYS A 3 8.96 9.97 14.63
N LEU A 4 8.42 9.72 15.82
CA LEU A 4 7.31 8.78 16.01
C LEU A 4 6.02 9.28 15.36
N VAL A 5 5.77 10.58 15.41
CA VAL A 5 4.61 11.21 14.76
C VAL A 5 4.74 11.10 13.24
N GLN A 6 5.90 11.42 12.68
CA GLN A 6 6.17 11.27 11.25
C GLN A 6 5.98 9.82 10.80
N ARG A 7 6.53 8.86 11.54
CA ARG A 7 6.38 7.43 11.27
C ARG A 7 4.92 7.00 11.30
N TYR A 8 4.16 7.43 12.30
CA TYR A 8 2.74 7.11 12.43
C TYR A 8 1.96 7.51 11.17
N PHE A 9 2.07 8.76 10.74
CA PHE A 9 1.36 9.23 9.55
C PHE A 9 1.87 8.57 8.28
N PHE A 10 3.19 8.40 8.12
CA PHE A 10 3.75 7.72 6.96
C PHE A 10 3.22 6.29 6.82
N THR A 11 3.29 5.50 7.89
CA THR A 11 2.81 4.11 7.88
C THR A 11 1.29 4.04 7.67
N ALA A 12 0.51 4.95 8.30
CA ALA A 12 -0.93 5.02 8.10
C ALA A 12 -1.30 5.28 6.65
N LEU A 13 -0.66 6.28 6.04
CA LEU A 13 -0.95 6.66 4.64
C LEU A 13 -0.57 5.55 3.67
N VAL A 14 0.58 4.88 3.85
CA VAL A 14 0.97 3.73 3.01
C VAL A 14 -0.06 2.61 3.10
N HIS A 15 -0.54 2.26 4.31
CA HIS A 15 -1.58 1.24 4.45
C HIS A 15 -2.90 1.63 3.81
N VAL A 16 -3.31 2.89 3.97
CA VAL A 16 -4.51 3.44 3.32
C VAL A 16 -4.38 3.37 1.80
N GLU A 17 -3.24 3.77 1.26
CA GLU A 17 -2.99 3.81 -0.18
C GLU A 17 -3.04 2.41 -0.80
N VAL A 18 -2.39 1.42 -0.19
CA VAL A 18 -2.47 0.00 -0.57
C VAL A 18 -3.93 -0.48 -0.63
N CYS A 19 -4.73 -0.17 0.39
CA CYS A 19 -6.14 -0.57 0.45
C CYS A 19 -7.01 0.19 -0.58
N ILE A 20 -6.77 1.48 -0.79
CA ILE A 20 -7.50 2.28 -1.79
C ILE A 20 -7.25 1.74 -3.20
N LEU A 21 -6.02 1.37 -3.55
CA LEU A 21 -5.74 0.75 -4.84
C LEU A 21 -6.54 -0.53 -5.05
N ALA A 22 -6.71 -1.36 -4.02
CA ALA A 22 -7.57 -2.55 -4.09
C ALA A 22 -9.06 -2.20 -4.26
N VAL A 23 -9.57 -1.21 -3.53
CA VAL A 23 -10.94 -0.71 -3.67
C VAL A 23 -11.19 -0.16 -5.07
N MET A 24 -10.24 0.61 -5.60
CA MET A 24 -10.31 1.14 -6.97
C MET A 24 -10.29 0.02 -8.03
N ALA A 25 -9.48 -1.02 -7.84
CA ALA A 25 -9.48 -2.19 -8.74
C ALA A 25 -10.83 -2.90 -8.73
N PHE A 26 -11.42 -3.09 -7.55
CA PHE A 26 -12.75 -3.66 -7.42
C PHE A 26 -13.84 -2.78 -8.05
N ASP A 27 -13.77 -1.46 -7.89
CA ASP A 27 -14.67 -0.50 -8.55
C ASP A 27 -14.59 -0.64 -10.08
N ARG A 28 -13.38 -0.70 -10.65
CA ARG A 28 -13.17 -0.91 -12.09
C ARG A 28 -13.74 -2.26 -12.56
N TYR A 29 -13.53 -3.31 -11.78
CA TYR A 29 -14.12 -4.62 -12.07
C TYR A 29 -15.64 -4.55 -12.16
N MET A 30 -16.30 -3.93 -11.18
CA MET A 30 -17.75 -3.77 -11.18
C MET A 30 -18.26 -2.95 -12.36
N ALA A 31 -17.55 -1.87 -12.72
CA ALA A 31 -17.94 -1.00 -13.83
C ALA A 31 -17.82 -1.68 -15.20
N VAL A 32 -16.81 -2.54 -15.40
CA VAL A 32 -16.54 -3.20 -16.67
C VAL A 32 -17.29 -4.52 -16.81
N CYS A 33 -17.28 -5.36 -15.76
CA CYS A 33 -17.85 -6.69 -15.83
C CYS A 33 -19.35 -6.75 -15.48
N ASN A 34 -19.85 -5.81 -14.68
CA ASN A 34 -21.25 -5.79 -14.22
C ASN A 34 -21.88 -4.40 -14.37
N PRO A 35 -21.95 -3.81 -15.58
CA PRO A 35 -22.39 -2.43 -15.78
C PRO A 35 -23.84 -2.19 -15.35
N LEU A 36 -24.73 -3.18 -15.49
CA LEU A 36 -26.14 -3.08 -15.08
C LEU A 36 -26.30 -3.02 -13.55
N LEU A 37 -25.41 -3.67 -12.81
CA LEU A 37 -25.44 -3.71 -11.34
C LEU A 37 -24.57 -2.62 -10.71
N TYR A 38 -23.73 -1.96 -11.51
CA TYR A 38 -22.78 -0.96 -11.02
C TYR A 38 -23.48 0.17 -10.25
N GLY A 39 -24.52 0.77 -10.82
CA GLY A 39 -25.26 1.86 -10.21
C GLY A 39 -25.92 1.50 -8.87
N SER A 40 -26.35 0.25 -8.72
CA SER A 40 -26.99 -0.23 -7.47
C SER A 40 -25.97 -0.69 -6.42
N LYS A 41 -24.88 -1.36 -6.84
CA LYS A 41 -23.87 -1.94 -5.95
C LYS A 41 -22.78 -0.95 -5.53
N MET A 42 -22.41 -0.02 -6.41
CA MET A 42 -21.37 1.01 -6.18
C MET A 42 -22.00 2.39 -6.00
N SER A 43 -23.00 2.47 -5.13
CA SER A 43 -23.61 3.76 -4.77
C SER A 43 -22.59 4.65 -4.03
N ARG A 44 -22.81 5.98 -4.05
CA ARG A 44 -21.96 6.94 -3.31
C ARG A 44 -21.77 6.54 -1.84
N THR A 45 -22.82 6.02 -1.22
CA THR A 45 -22.76 5.55 0.18
C THR A 45 -21.82 4.35 0.35
N VAL A 46 -21.86 3.38 -0.58
CA VAL A 46 -20.98 2.22 -0.55
C VAL A 46 -19.52 2.65 -0.76
N CYS A 47 -19.26 3.50 -1.75
CA CYS A 47 -17.92 4.05 -1.98
C CYS A 47 -17.39 4.80 -0.74
N ALA A 48 -18.21 5.66 -0.14
CA ALA A 48 -17.83 6.37 1.08
C ALA A 48 -17.53 5.43 2.25
N ARG A 49 -18.33 4.37 2.42
CA ARG A 49 -18.08 3.34 3.46
C ARG A 49 -16.77 2.59 3.21
N LEU A 50 -16.52 2.15 1.98
CA LEU A 50 -15.28 1.46 1.63
C LEU A 50 -14.07 2.35 1.92
N ILE A 51 -14.09 3.61 1.48
CA ILE A 51 -13.02 4.59 1.76
C ILE A 51 -12.87 4.79 3.27
N SER A 52 -13.95 5.02 4.01
CA SER A 52 -13.89 5.21 5.46
C SER A 52 -13.28 4.01 6.17
N VAL A 53 -13.64 2.80 5.77
CA VAL A 53 -13.07 1.57 6.34
C VAL A 53 -11.57 1.48 6.06
N THR A 54 -11.10 1.83 4.85
CA THR A 54 -9.65 1.80 4.55
C THR A 54 -8.88 2.80 5.42
N TYR A 55 -9.41 3.99 5.65
CA TYR A 55 -8.80 4.98 6.54
C TYR A 55 -8.78 4.49 7.99
N ILE A 56 -9.91 4.02 8.51
CA ILE A 56 -9.99 3.50 9.89
C ILE A 56 -8.99 2.35 10.09
N CYS A 57 -8.96 1.38 9.18
CA CYS A 57 -8.04 0.26 9.26
C CYS A 57 -6.57 0.71 9.18
N GLY A 58 -6.20 1.56 8.22
CA GLY A 58 -4.84 2.04 8.03
C GLY A 58 -4.31 2.80 9.25
N PHE A 59 -5.12 3.72 9.78
CA PHE A 59 -4.75 4.48 10.97
C PHE A 59 -4.69 3.62 12.23
N SER A 60 -5.60 2.66 12.40
CA SER A 60 -5.60 1.73 13.54
C SER A 60 -4.37 0.82 13.52
N VAL A 61 -4.04 0.23 12.38
CA VAL A 61 -2.84 -0.61 12.23
C VAL A 61 -1.58 0.20 12.51
N SER A 62 -1.48 1.41 11.96
CA SER A 62 -0.34 2.30 12.20
C SER A 62 -0.21 2.69 13.68
N LEU A 63 -1.33 2.92 14.37
CA LEU A 63 -1.31 3.22 15.79
C LEU A 63 -0.75 2.04 16.61
N ILE A 64 -1.22 0.83 16.33
CA ILE A 64 -0.73 -0.39 16.98
C ILE A 64 0.78 -0.55 16.74
N CYS A 65 1.23 -0.43 15.49
CA CYS A 65 2.64 -0.53 15.12
C CYS A 65 3.49 0.55 15.81
N THR A 66 3.00 1.77 15.93
CA THR A 66 3.70 2.89 16.56
C THR A 66 3.82 2.69 18.06
N LEU A 67 2.74 2.29 18.74
CA LEU A 67 2.74 1.97 20.17
C LEU A 67 3.68 0.80 20.48
N TRP A 68 3.69 -0.20 19.60
CA TRP A 68 4.60 -1.34 19.71
C TRP A 68 6.06 -0.91 19.59
N THR A 69 6.39 0.02 18.69
CA THR A 69 7.72 0.59 18.54
C THR A 69 8.10 1.48 19.72
N TYR A 70 7.15 2.25 20.27
CA TYR A 70 7.39 3.08 21.45
C TYR A 70 7.89 2.27 22.67
N GLY A 71 7.45 1.02 22.81
CA GLY A 71 7.91 0.11 23.85
C GLY A 71 9.31 -0.48 23.62
N LEU A 72 10.08 -0.03 22.61
CA LEU A 72 11.49 -0.40 22.43
C LEU A 72 12.39 0.46 23.32
N TYR A 73 13.42 -0.17 23.91
CA TYR A 73 14.51 0.55 24.58
C TYR A 73 15.53 0.96 23.51
N PHE A 74 15.80 2.26 23.44
CA PHE A 74 16.81 2.82 22.53
C PHE A 74 18.09 3.08 23.30
N CYS A 75 19.24 2.57 22.81
CA CYS A 75 20.56 2.77 23.40
C CYS A 75 21.49 3.32 22.33
N GLY A 76 22.28 4.34 22.70
CA GLY A 76 23.32 4.91 21.85
C GLY A 76 22.96 6.26 21.24
N ASN A 77 23.68 6.64 20.19
CA ASN A 77 23.48 7.93 19.53
C ASN A 77 22.13 7.97 18.83
N PHE A 78 21.32 8.99 19.17
CA PHE A 78 19.97 9.21 18.61
C PHE A 78 19.99 9.87 17.22
N GLU A 79 21.11 9.83 16.50
CA GLU A 79 21.23 10.39 15.15
C GLU A 79 20.79 9.37 14.10
N ILE A 80 19.72 9.71 13.35
CA ILE A 80 19.22 8.93 12.24
C ILE A 80 19.69 9.59 10.95
N ASN A 81 20.64 8.97 10.22
CA ASN A 81 21.10 9.44 8.94
C ASN A 81 20.14 9.02 7.82
N HIS A 82 18.90 9.56 7.88
CA HIS A 82 17.86 9.32 6.86
C HIS A 82 16.92 10.52 6.75
N PHE A 83 16.30 10.71 5.57
CA PHE A 83 15.35 11.81 5.34
C PHE A 83 14.04 11.67 6.12
N TYR A 84 13.67 10.46 6.50
CA TYR A 84 12.45 10.19 7.26
C TYR A 84 12.67 9.06 8.27
N CYS A 85 11.85 9.06 9.30
CA CYS A 85 11.88 8.06 10.35
C CYS A 85 11.05 6.83 9.93
N ALA A 86 11.70 5.90 9.21
CA ALA A 86 11.13 4.59 8.90
C ALA A 86 11.45 3.54 9.98
N ASP A 87 10.82 2.39 9.90
CA ASP A 87 11.04 1.27 10.84
C ASP A 87 12.50 0.79 10.84
N SER A 88 13.08 0.62 9.65
CA SER A 88 14.45 0.10 9.50
C SER A 88 15.53 0.94 10.20
N PRO A 89 15.59 2.29 10.07
CA PRO A 89 16.51 3.10 10.83
C PRO A 89 16.26 3.07 12.34
N LEU A 90 14.99 3.07 12.78
CA LEU A 90 14.64 3.06 14.21
C LEU A 90 15.02 1.74 14.89
N ILE A 91 14.83 0.62 14.21
CA ILE A 91 15.16 -0.70 14.73
C ILE A 91 16.66 -0.86 14.90
N LYS A 92 17.50 -0.27 14.04
CA LYS A 92 18.97 -0.34 14.12
C LYS A 92 19.56 0.31 15.36
N ILE A 93 18.87 1.27 15.97
CA ILE A 93 19.31 1.97 17.20
C ILE A 93 18.65 1.42 18.46
N ALA A 94 17.82 0.40 18.36
CA ALA A 94 17.14 -0.22 19.49
C ALA A 94 17.99 -1.37 20.09
N CYS A 95 17.93 -1.50 21.42
CA CYS A 95 18.69 -2.49 22.20
C CYS A 95 17.73 -3.48 22.88
N GLY A 96 17.48 -4.61 22.26
CA GLY A 96 16.71 -5.69 22.86
C GLY A 96 15.27 -5.82 22.35
N GLY A 97 14.79 -7.04 22.23
CA GLY A 97 13.45 -7.37 21.71
C GLY A 97 13.19 -7.00 20.25
N VAL A 98 14.23 -6.57 19.53
CA VAL A 98 14.20 -6.02 18.16
C VAL A 98 13.67 -7.03 17.18
N HIS A 99 14.19 -8.25 17.22
CA HIS A 99 13.89 -9.29 16.22
C HIS A 99 12.40 -9.68 16.19
N SER A 100 11.79 -9.87 17.37
CA SER A 100 10.36 -10.21 17.46
C SER A 100 9.47 -9.08 16.93
N LYS A 101 9.82 -7.83 17.19
CA LYS A 101 9.05 -6.66 16.74
C LYS A 101 9.22 -6.42 15.24
N GLU A 102 10.43 -6.59 14.74
CA GLU A 102 10.70 -6.53 13.29
C GLU A 102 9.90 -7.59 12.53
N CYS A 103 9.94 -8.84 12.97
CA CYS A 103 9.14 -9.92 12.38
C CYS A 103 7.63 -9.60 12.40
N THR A 104 7.12 -9.10 13.52
CA THR A 104 5.69 -8.75 13.62
C THR A 104 5.30 -7.66 12.62
N MET A 105 6.11 -6.62 12.46
CA MET A 105 5.86 -5.55 11.48
C MET A 105 5.91 -6.06 10.04
N ILE A 106 6.89 -6.90 9.71
CA ILE A 106 7.01 -7.53 8.39
C ILE A 106 5.79 -8.40 8.10
N VAL A 107 5.31 -9.17 9.07
CA VAL A 107 4.12 -10.02 8.93
C VAL A 107 2.86 -9.16 8.69
N ILE A 108 2.63 -8.13 9.48
CA ILE A 108 1.48 -7.23 9.33
C ILE A 108 1.50 -6.54 7.96
N ALA A 109 2.64 -5.98 7.58
CA ALA A 109 2.80 -5.34 6.28
C ALA A 109 2.63 -6.35 5.13
N GLY A 110 3.20 -7.55 5.26
CA GLY A 110 3.10 -8.62 4.29
C GLY A 110 1.68 -9.12 4.09
N ILE A 111 0.90 -9.28 5.14
CA ILE A 111 -0.51 -9.67 5.06
C ILE A 111 -1.32 -8.60 4.33
N ASN A 112 -1.16 -7.32 4.71
CA ASN A 112 -1.87 -6.22 4.07
C ASN A 112 -1.52 -6.10 2.57
N PHE A 113 -0.22 -6.18 2.25
CA PHE A 113 0.27 -6.15 0.87
C PHE A 113 -0.28 -7.32 0.06
N THR A 114 -0.18 -8.55 0.57
CA THR A 114 -0.63 -9.76 -0.14
C THR A 114 -2.13 -9.73 -0.39
N TYR A 115 -2.92 -9.32 0.61
CA TYR A 115 -4.36 -9.17 0.46
C TYR A 115 -4.72 -8.16 -0.64
N SER A 116 -4.17 -6.95 -0.56
CA SER A 116 -4.45 -5.90 -1.53
C SER A 116 -3.99 -6.28 -2.94
N PHE A 117 -2.78 -6.82 -3.08
CA PHE A 117 -2.24 -7.27 -4.35
C PHE A 117 -3.08 -8.38 -4.98
N SER A 118 -3.57 -9.33 -4.17
CA SER A 118 -4.46 -10.39 -4.64
C SER A 118 -5.78 -9.84 -5.16
N VAL A 119 -6.40 -8.87 -4.47
CA VAL A 119 -7.62 -8.21 -4.94
C VAL A 119 -7.39 -7.51 -6.28
N VAL A 120 -6.27 -6.80 -6.43
CA VAL A 120 -5.89 -6.13 -7.67
C VAL A 120 -5.72 -7.16 -8.79
N LEU A 121 -4.93 -8.21 -8.58
CA LEU A 121 -4.69 -9.26 -9.58
C LEU A 121 -5.98 -9.94 -10.02
N ILE A 122 -6.82 -10.36 -9.08
CA ILE A 122 -8.09 -11.03 -9.39
C ILE A 122 -9.00 -10.09 -10.19
N SER A 123 -9.15 -8.84 -9.74
CA SER A 123 -9.98 -7.84 -10.43
C SER A 123 -9.53 -7.63 -11.87
N TYR A 124 -8.24 -7.44 -12.10
CA TYR A 124 -7.72 -7.21 -13.45
C TYR A 124 -7.74 -8.46 -14.32
N THR A 125 -7.50 -9.64 -13.77
CA THR A 125 -7.67 -10.90 -14.52
C THR A 125 -9.11 -11.04 -15.04
N LEU A 126 -10.10 -10.76 -14.19
CA LEU A 126 -11.51 -10.80 -14.57
C LEU A 126 -11.88 -9.71 -15.59
N ILE A 127 -11.33 -8.50 -15.43
CA ILE A 127 -11.52 -7.41 -16.41
C ILE A 127 -10.95 -7.81 -17.78
N ILE A 128 -9.73 -8.33 -17.83
CA ILE A 128 -9.09 -8.76 -19.07
C ILE A 128 -9.92 -9.87 -19.74
N ALA A 129 -10.34 -10.88 -18.97
CA ALA A 129 -11.19 -11.95 -19.49
C ALA A 129 -12.50 -11.39 -20.08
N ALA A 130 -13.19 -10.48 -19.37
CA ALA A 130 -14.41 -9.85 -19.84
C ALA A 130 -14.18 -9.03 -21.13
N VAL A 131 -13.10 -8.24 -21.16
CA VAL A 131 -12.76 -7.39 -22.32
C VAL A 131 -12.42 -8.23 -23.56
N LEU A 132 -11.73 -9.36 -23.39
CA LEU A 132 -11.42 -10.27 -24.50
C LEU A 132 -12.69 -10.91 -25.10
N HIS A 133 -13.74 -11.12 -24.30
CA HIS A 133 -15.03 -11.63 -24.76
C HIS A 133 -15.94 -10.56 -25.39
N MET A 134 -15.60 -9.28 -25.29
CA MET A 134 -16.38 -8.20 -25.90
C MET A 134 -16.26 -8.23 -27.44
N ARG A 135 -17.39 -8.27 -28.13
CA ARG A 135 -17.44 -8.26 -29.60
C ARG A 135 -17.19 -6.88 -30.21
N SER A 136 -17.47 -5.79 -29.45
CA SER A 136 -17.32 -4.41 -29.93
C SER A 136 -15.89 -3.92 -29.72
N ALA A 137 -15.22 -3.48 -30.79
CA ALA A 137 -13.89 -2.86 -30.73
C ALA A 137 -13.89 -1.55 -29.92
N ASP A 138 -14.94 -0.74 -30.07
CA ASP A 138 -15.08 0.53 -29.32
C ASP A 138 -15.29 0.30 -27.84
N GLY A 139 -16.08 -0.73 -27.47
CA GLY A 139 -16.24 -1.15 -26.07
C GLY A 139 -14.92 -1.56 -25.44
N ARG A 140 -14.11 -2.36 -26.14
CA ARG A 140 -12.77 -2.76 -25.68
C ARG A 140 -11.86 -1.56 -25.49
N ARG A 141 -11.78 -0.65 -26.46
CA ARG A 141 -10.96 0.56 -26.40
C ARG A 141 -11.33 1.43 -25.19
N LYS A 142 -12.64 1.62 -24.97
CA LYS A 142 -13.14 2.40 -23.83
C LYS A 142 -12.79 1.75 -22.50
N ALA A 143 -12.93 0.43 -22.36
CA ALA A 143 -12.57 -0.31 -21.16
C ALA A 143 -11.06 -0.18 -20.86
N PHE A 144 -10.19 -0.38 -21.86
CA PHE A 144 -8.74 -0.20 -21.70
C PHE A 144 -8.36 1.23 -21.32
N SER A 145 -8.95 2.24 -21.94
CA SER A 145 -8.70 3.64 -21.62
C SER A 145 -9.09 3.96 -20.17
N THR A 146 -10.22 3.42 -19.69
CA THR A 146 -10.70 3.63 -18.32
C THR A 146 -9.82 2.95 -17.29
N CYS A 147 -9.26 1.78 -17.61
CA CYS A 147 -8.41 1.01 -16.71
C CYS A 147 -6.93 1.45 -16.75
N GLY A 148 -6.48 2.06 -17.86
CA GLY A 148 -5.08 2.37 -18.11
C GLY A 148 -4.44 3.25 -17.02
N SER A 149 -5.08 4.34 -16.63
CA SER A 149 -4.58 5.24 -15.59
C SER A 149 -4.43 4.55 -14.23
N HIS A 150 -5.40 3.69 -13.87
CA HIS A 150 -5.31 2.93 -12.62
C HIS A 150 -4.21 1.87 -12.68
N LEU A 151 -4.06 1.15 -13.81
CA LEU A 151 -2.96 0.21 -14.00
C LEU A 151 -1.60 0.88 -13.88
N THR A 152 -1.45 2.08 -14.43
CA THR A 152 -0.22 2.87 -14.29
C THR A 152 0.06 3.18 -12.81
N ALA A 153 -0.93 3.68 -12.08
CA ALA A 153 -0.78 3.98 -10.64
C ALA A 153 -0.41 2.72 -9.84
N VAL A 154 -1.10 1.60 -10.09
CA VAL A 154 -0.81 0.30 -9.46
C VAL A 154 0.62 -0.15 -9.77
N THR A 155 1.03 -0.10 -11.02
CA THR A 155 2.37 -0.53 -11.45
C THR A 155 3.46 0.33 -10.82
N MET A 156 3.28 1.65 -10.79
CA MET A 156 4.24 2.56 -10.16
C MET A 156 4.34 2.30 -8.65
N PHE A 157 3.22 2.20 -7.96
CA PHE A 157 3.18 2.01 -6.52
C PHE A 157 3.79 0.66 -6.10
N TYR A 158 3.29 -0.45 -6.65
CA TYR A 158 3.80 -1.78 -6.31
C TYR A 158 5.22 -2.01 -6.83
N GLY A 159 5.57 -1.41 -7.98
CA GLY A 159 6.93 -1.45 -8.52
C GLY A 159 7.92 -0.72 -7.62
N ALA A 160 7.57 0.46 -7.10
CA ALA A 160 8.38 1.20 -6.13
C ALA A 160 8.57 0.42 -4.83
N LEU A 161 7.50 -0.17 -4.29
CA LEU A 161 7.58 -1.02 -3.10
C LEU A 161 8.48 -2.24 -3.31
N LEU A 162 8.30 -2.99 -4.40
CA LEU A 162 9.14 -4.12 -4.74
C LEU A 162 10.61 -3.72 -4.87
N PHE A 163 10.88 -2.61 -5.54
CA PHE A 163 12.24 -2.09 -5.68
C PHE A 163 12.88 -1.79 -4.31
N MET A 164 12.13 -1.19 -3.39
CA MET A 164 12.61 -0.92 -2.02
C MET A 164 12.86 -2.21 -1.22
N TYR A 165 12.02 -3.23 -1.37
CA TYR A 165 12.15 -4.50 -0.64
C TYR A 165 13.20 -5.44 -1.22
N LEU A 166 13.40 -5.46 -2.54
CA LEU A 166 14.38 -6.33 -3.21
C LEU A 166 15.81 -5.84 -3.07
N ARG A 167 16.03 -4.57 -2.76
CA ARG A 167 17.37 -4.04 -2.53
C ARG A 167 17.93 -4.48 -1.19
N ARG A 168 19.06 -5.17 -1.23
CA ARG A 168 19.84 -5.46 -0.02
C ARG A 168 20.34 -4.14 0.59
N PRO A 169 20.41 -4.03 1.94
CA PRO A 169 20.89 -2.82 2.61
C PRO A 169 22.42 -2.69 2.46
N THR A 170 22.87 -2.18 1.33
CA THR A 170 24.23 -1.67 1.12
C THR A 170 24.21 -0.15 1.28
N GLU A 171 25.32 0.49 1.65
CA GLU A 171 25.39 1.96 1.84
C GLU A 171 24.91 2.72 0.61
N GLU A 172 25.28 2.27 -0.58
CA GLU A 172 24.86 2.83 -1.87
C GLU A 172 23.35 2.65 -2.14
N SER A 173 22.74 1.56 -1.63
CA SER A 173 21.31 1.33 -1.76
C SER A 173 20.46 2.20 -0.82
N VAL A 174 21.03 2.67 0.29
CA VAL A 174 20.36 3.61 1.21
C VAL A 174 20.20 4.98 0.56
N GLU A 175 21.22 5.48 -0.15
CA GLU A 175 21.15 6.76 -0.87
C GLU A 175 20.12 6.74 -2.01
N GLN A 176 20.09 5.67 -2.79
CA GLN A 176 19.15 5.52 -3.90
C GLN A 176 17.72 5.22 -3.40
N GLY A 177 17.57 4.53 -2.25
CA GLY A 177 16.28 4.36 -1.57
C GLY A 177 15.68 5.69 -1.10
N LYS A 178 16.53 6.66 -0.73
CA LYS A 178 16.11 8.02 -0.39
C LYS A 178 15.46 8.74 -1.58
N MET A 179 15.97 8.53 -2.79
CA MET A 179 15.43 9.15 -4.01
C MET A 179 14.06 8.56 -4.40
N VAL A 180 13.88 7.26 -4.26
CA VAL A 180 12.60 6.59 -4.59
C VAL A 180 11.50 6.88 -3.56
N ALA A 181 11.85 7.16 -2.32
CA ALA A 181 10.89 7.50 -1.27
C ALA A 181 10.31 8.93 -1.40
N VAL A 182 10.84 9.75 -2.32
CA VAL A 182 10.36 11.11 -2.61
C VAL A 182 9.28 11.10 -3.71
N PHE A 183 9.18 10.04 -4.50
CA PHE A 183 8.17 9.82 -5.52
C PHE A 183 7.02 8.96 -4.99
#